data_d59d27b92953d76915d2770fb385b682
#
_entry.id   d59d27b92953d76915d2770fb385b682
#
_cell.length_a   1.000
_cell.length_b   1.000
_cell.length_c   1.000
_cell.angle_alpha   90.00
_cell.angle_beta   90.00
_cell.angle_gamma   90.00
#
_symmetry.space_group_name_H-M   'P 1'
#
loop_
_entity.id
_entity.type
_entity.pdbx_description
1 polymer ?
#
loop_
_entity_poly.entity_id
_entity_poly.type
_entity_poly.pdbx_seq_one_letter_code
_entity_poly.pdbx_strand_id
1 'polypeptide(L)'
;MTPEQITDLRRQKYNAAVVRLNKVHPDLMVLRVRPDFALPAHKPGQYSVLGLGFWEPRMPGCQDEASIPDETRLARRSYSISCSVLDDRGELLDPAATDWIEFYVVLVRKTERGEAPVLTPRLFMLREANRLYLGEKITGAFTLDPVKPNDAVVFLSTGTGEAPHNYMLWDLLRRGHAGPILSACCVRYGKDLAYRAVHEELMRRYPHYQYQGLTTREASNAGNKIYIQDLITSGQLELKLGRPLDPARTHVFLCGNPKMIGVPEKNRETGARVYPQPPGVIELLEKRGFQADQANIKFKGNIHCEEYW
;
A
#
# COMPACT_ATOMS: atom_id res chain seq x y z
N MET A 1 3.11 6.87 -34.00
CA MET A 1 3.15 8.32 -33.64
C MET A 1 4.54 8.85 -33.88
N THR A 2 4.68 10.13 -34.32
CA THR A 2 5.99 10.77 -34.49
C THR A 2 6.57 11.24 -33.14
N PRO A 3 7.90 11.45 -33.03
CA PRO A 3 8.51 12.00 -31.81
C PRO A 3 7.94 13.36 -31.38
N GLU A 4 7.59 14.22 -32.34
CA GLU A 4 6.97 15.53 -32.11
C GLU A 4 5.56 15.36 -31.48
N GLN A 5 4.74 14.47 -32.05
CA GLN A 5 3.40 14.16 -31.50
C GLN A 5 3.49 13.64 -30.05
N ILE A 6 4.45 12.75 -29.77
CA ILE A 6 4.69 12.26 -28.40
C ILE A 6 5.07 13.40 -27.46
N THR A 7 5.96 14.30 -27.90
CA THR A 7 6.40 15.44 -27.11
C THR A 7 5.22 16.38 -26.78
N ASP A 8 4.36 16.64 -27.74
CA ASP A 8 3.17 17.49 -27.54
C ASP A 8 2.15 16.83 -26.59
N LEU A 9 1.93 15.51 -26.72
CA LEU A 9 1.07 14.78 -25.81
C LEU A 9 1.60 14.79 -24.36
N ARG A 10 2.91 14.63 -24.18
CA ARG A 10 3.53 14.74 -22.85
C ARG A 10 3.32 16.11 -22.24
N ARG A 11 3.52 17.18 -23.03
CA ARG A 11 3.31 18.57 -22.59
C ARG A 11 1.85 18.84 -22.20
N GLN A 12 0.89 18.29 -22.95
CA GLN A 12 -0.53 18.49 -22.70
C GLN A 12 -1.09 17.67 -21.55
N LYS A 13 -0.56 16.46 -21.32
CA LYS A 13 -1.18 15.46 -20.44
C LYS A 13 -0.43 15.18 -19.16
N TYR A 14 0.84 15.58 -19.06
CA TYR A 14 1.64 15.36 -17.86
C TYR A 14 1.78 16.65 -17.06
N ASN A 15 1.57 16.50 -15.76
CA ASN A 15 1.52 17.61 -14.79
C ASN A 15 2.38 17.35 -13.54
N ALA A 16 3.31 16.40 -13.63
CA ALA A 16 4.21 16.06 -12.54
C ALA A 16 5.53 15.50 -13.06
N ALA A 17 6.56 15.53 -12.22
CA ALA A 17 7.89 15.01 -12.52
C ALA A 17 8.35 13.99 -11.47
N VAL A 18 9.11 13.00 -11.90
CA VAL A 18 9.83 12.08 -11.02
C VAL A 18 11.02 12.84 -10.42
N VAL A 19 11.03 13.00 -9.10
CA VAL A 19 12.15 13.69 -8.39
C VAL A 19 13.13 12.71 -7.75
N ARG A 20 12.69 11.50 -7.43
CA ARG A 20 13.54 10.41 -6.95
C ARG A 20 12.95 9.07 -7.36
N LEU A 21 13.80 8.16 -7.80
CA LEU A 21 13.42 6.80 -8.15
C LEU A 21 14.43 5.82 -7.56
N ASN A 22 14.01 5.07 -6.56
CA ASN A 22 14.81 4.01 -5.94
C ASN A 22 14.31 2.64 -6.41
N LYS A 23 15.06 1.98 -7.29
CA LYS A 23 14.81 0.58 -7.68
C LYS A 23 15.36 -0.35 -6.60
N VAL A 24 14.49 -0.84 -5.73
CA VAL A 24 14.84 -1.82 -4.69
C VAL A 24 15.37 -3.10 -5.33
N HIS A 25 14.69 -3.55 -6.38
CA HIS A 25 15.14 -4.62 -7.30
C HIS A 25 14.36 -4.49 -8.64
N PRO A 26 14.63 -5.33 -9.67
CA PRO A 26 14.03 -5.16 -11.01
C PRO A 26 12.50 -5.07 -11.06
N ASP A 27 11.80 -5.60 -10.05
CA ASP A 27 10.33 -5.64 -10.02
C ASP A 27 9.73 -4.82 -8.87
N LEU A 28 10.52 -4.00 -8.15
CA LEU A 28 10.05 -3.22 -7.02
C LEU A 28 10.77 -1.88 -6.94
N MET A 29 10.01 -0.78 -6.79
CA MET A 29 10.57 0.56 -6.67
C MET A 29 9.79 1.45 -5.71
N VAL A 30 10.49 2.42 -5.15
CA VAL A 30 9.93 3.59 -4.47
C VAL A 30 10.10 4.79 -5.38
N LEU A 31 9.00 5.49 -5.65
CA LEU A 31 8.91 6.58 -6.61
C LEU A 31 8.42 7.84 -5.92
N ARG A 32 9.20 8.94 -5.96
CA ARG A 32 8.77 10.27 -5.50
C ARG A 32 8.41 11.16 -6.67
N VAL A 33 7.24 11.75 -6.60
CA VAL A 33 6.64 12.54 -7.67
C VAL A 33 6.30 13.93 -7.16
N ARG A 34 6.81 14.96 -7.82
CA ARG A 34 6.48 16.35 -7.56
C ARG A 34 5.51 16.88 -8.61
N PRO A 35 4.31 17.34 -8.21
CA PRO A 35 3.36 17.95 -9.13
C PRO A 35 3.79 19.35 -9.56
N ASP A 36 3.23 19.82 -10.66
CA ASP A 36 3.34 21.22 -11.11
C ASP A 36 2.31 22.14 -10.42
N PHE A 37 1.43 21.57 -9.63
CA PHE A 37 0.38 22.24 -8.87
C PHE A 37 0.60 22.09 -7.36
N ALA A 38 -0.04 22.95 -6.56
CA ALA A 38 0.01 22.83 -5.12
C ALA A 38 -0.65 21.53 -4.65
N LEU A 39 0.08 20.71 -3.89
CA LEU A 39 -0.47 19.48 -3.33
C LEU A 39 -1.67 19.81 -2.44
N PRO A 40 -2.85 19.20 -2.67
CA PRO A 40 -3.99 19.38 -1.78
C PRO A 40 -3.69 18.77 -0.41
N ALA A 41 -4.27 19.35 0.64
CA ALA A 41 -4.24 18.75 1.96
C ALA A 41 -4.83 17.34 1.91
N HIS A 42 -4.12 16.39 2.50
CA HIS A 42 -4.54 14.99 2.50
C HIS A 42 -4.14 14.30 3.80
N LYS A 43 -4.74 13.13 4.03
CA LYS A 43 -4.50 12.30 5.20
C LYS A 43 -3.71 11.05 4.84
N PRO A 44 -2.88 10.53 5.75
CA PRO A 44 -2.29 9.21 5.63
C PRO A 44 -3.34 8.13 5.34
N GLY A 45 -3.01 7.24 4.38
CA GLY A 45 -3.91 6.21 3.90
C GLY A 45 -4.74 6.57 2.67
N GLN A 46 -4.76 7.85 2.28
CA GLN A 46 -5.39 8.26 1.03
C GLN A 46 -4.53 7.94 -0.19
N TYR A 47 -5.14 7.99 -1.38
CA TYR A 47 -4.50 7.65 -2.65
C TYR A 47 -4.65 8.77 -3.69
N SER A 48 -3.76 8.76 -4.66
CA SER A 48 -3.84 9.54 -5.89
C SER A 48 -3.75 8.63 -7.12
N VAL A 49 -3.91 9.19 -8.31
CA VAL A 49 -3.89 8.48 -9.58
C VAL A 49 -2.57 8.77 -10.29
N LEU A 50 -1.80 7.74 -10.62
CA LEU A 50 -0.68 7.84 -11.54
C LEU A 50 -1.13 7.47 -12.96
N GLY A 51 -0.52 8.11 -13.95
CA GLY A 51 -0.81 7.83 -15.35
C GLY A 51 0.37 8.04 -16.28
N LEU A 52 0.43 7.20 -17.32
CA LEU A 52 1.34 7.33 -18.46
C LEU A 52 0.58 7.05 -19.76
N GLY A 53 1.01 7.68 -20.83
CA GLY A 53 0.40 7.47 -22.13
C GLY A 53 0.62 6.05 -22.66
N PHE A 54 -0.35 5.53 -23.43
CA PHE A 54 -0.18 4.27 -24.12
C PHE A 54 0.98 4.32 -25.14
N TRP A 55 1.42 5.52 -25.54
CA TRP A 55 2.58 5.76 -26.38
C TRP A 55 3.93 5.59 -25.67
N GLU A 56 3.95 5.47 -24.35
CA GLU A 56 5.21 5.28 -23.61
C GLU A 56 5.70 3.83 -23.71
N PRO A 57 7.02 3.63 -23.73
CA PRO A 57 7.59 2.30 -23.80
C PRO A 57 7.22 1.46 -22.58
N ARG A 58 7.14 0.14 -22.79
CA ARG A 58 6.85 -0.84 -21.74
C ARG A 58 8.10 -1.65 -21.40
N MET A 59 8.18 -2.06 -20.14
CA MET A 59 9.23 -2.96 -19.67
C MET A 59 9.18 -4.29 -20.44
N PRO A 60 10.30 -4.74 -21.03
CA PRO A 60 10.37 -6.02 -21.73
C PRO A 60 10.01 -7.21 -20.84
N GLY A 61 9.48 -8.28 -21.44
CA GLY A 61 9.08 -9.49 -20.72
C GLY A 61 7.80 -9.37 -19.91
N CYS A 62 7.01 -8.33 -20.15
CA CYS A 62 5.64 -8.23 -19.67
C CYS A 62 4.65 -8.75 -20.72
N GLN A 63 3.50 -9.22 -20.26
CA GLN A 63 2.40 -9.69 -21.14
C GLN A 63 2.01 -8.58 -22.13
N ASP A 64 1.87 -8.93 -23.40
CA ASP A 64 1.51 -7.99 -24.45
C ASP A 64 0.06 -7.52 -24.36
N GLU A 65 -0.17 -6.26 -24.69
CA GLU A 65 -1.51 -5.67 -24.77
C GLU A 65 -2.17 -6.16 -26.07
N ALA A 66 -3.33 -6.80 -25.96
CA ALA A 66 -4.03 -7.37 -27.11
C ALA A 66 -4.53 -6.29 -28.09
N SER A 67 -4.91 -5.13 -27.59
CA SER A 67 -5.28 -3.95 -28.38
C SER A 67 -5.15 -2.68 -27.55
N ILE A 68 -4.78 -1.59 -28.20
CA ILE A 68 -4.81 -0.24 -27.64
C ILE A 68 -5.88 0.53 -28.42
N PRO A 69 -7.07 0.75 -27.84
CA PRO A 69 -8.19 1.37 -28.55
C PRO A 69 -7.90 2.81 -29.04
N ASP A 70 -7.08 3.53 -28.26
CA ASP A 70 -6.66 4.90 -28.55
C ASP A 70 -5.28 5.14 -27.95
N GLU A 71 -4.27 5.20 -28.81
CA GLU A 71 -2.88 5.41 -28.43
C GLU A 71 -2.64 6.76 -27.76
N THR A 72 -3.52 7.75 -27.94
CA THR A 72 -3.38 9.09 -27.35
C THR A 72 -3.89 9.16 -25.90
N ARG A 73 -4.48 8.10 -25.37
CA ARG A 73 -5.01 8.04 -24.00
C ARG A 73 -3.92 7.77 -22.95
N LEU A 74 -4.30 8.03 -21.69
CA LEU A 74 -3.50 7.66 -20.52
C LEU A 74 -3.99 6.34 -19.93
N ALA A 75 -3.07 5.41 -19.69
CA ALA A 75 -3.24 4.32 -18.75
C ALA A 75 -3.16 4.91 -17.34
N ARG A 76 -4.21 4.77 -16.53
CA ARG A 76 -4.32 5.36 -15.19
C ARG A 76 -4.64 4.30 -14.16
N ARG A 77 -4.03 4.38 -12.96
CA ARG A 77 -4.36 3.53 -11.80
C ARG A 77 -4.20 4.33 -10.51
N SER A 78 -5.01 3.99 -9.52
CA SER A 78 -4.90 4.51 -8.17
C SER A 78 -3.73 3.86 -7.43
N TYR A 79 -3.02 4.66 -6.66
CA TYR A 79 -1.92 4.23 -5.78
C TYR A 79 -2.05 4.93 -4.44
N SER A 80 -2.05 4.16 -3.36
CA SER A 80 -1.99 4.72 -2.02
C SER A 80 -0.67 5.45 -1.83
N ILE A 81 -0.75 6.63 -1.20
CA ILE A 81 0.42 7.44 -0.90
C ILE A 81 1.21 6.74 0.18
N SER A 82 2.50 6.58 -0.07
CA SER A 82 3.49 6.03 0.86
C SER A 82 4.29 7.14 1.54
N CYS A 83 5.12 6.75 2.50
CA CYS A 83 6.06 7.63 3.17
C CYS A 83 7.31 6.84 3.54
N SER A 84 8.49 7.42 3.30
CA SER A 84 9.76 6.85 3.74
C SER A 84 9.96 6.90 5.27
N VAL A 85 9.04 7.52 6.00
CA VAL A 85 9.02 7.73 7.47
C VAL A 85 10.20 8.55 7.97
N LEU A 86 11.42 8.18 7.59
CA LEU A 86 12.66 8.89 7.95
C LEU A 86 13.24 9.63 6.73
N ASP A 87 13.86 10.76 6.97
CA ASP A 87 14.64 11.51 5.98
C ASP A 87 16.06 10.91 5.83
N ASP A 88 16.88 11.50 4.93
CA ASP A 88 18.25 11.03 4.68
C ASP A 88 19.20 11.24 5.90
N ARG A 89 18.79 11.99 6.93
CA ARG A 89 19.51 12.16 8.21
C ARG A 89 19.02 11.20 9.27
N GLY A 90 18.00 10.41 8.95
CA GLY A 90 17.37 9.46 9.85
C GLY A 90 16.38 10.10 10.83
N GLU A 91 15.94 11.34 10.63
CA GLU A 91 14.90 11.99 11.42
C GLU A 91 13.52 11.77 10.79
N LEU A 92 12.44 11.89 11.58
CA LEU A 92 11.09 11.83 11.03
C LEU A 92 10.93 12.88 9.92
N LEU A 93 10.47 12.43 8.77
CA LEU A 93 10.27 13.29 7.61
C LEU A 93 9.42 14.51 7.97
N ASP A 94 9.89 15.72 7.64
CA ASP A 94 9.10 16.93 7.80
C ASP A 94 8.23 17.16 6.55
N PRO A 95 6.90 17.08 6.64
CA PRO A 95 6.03 17.28 5.49
C PRO A 95 6.08 18.73 4.96
N ALA A 96 6.43 19.70 5.79
CA ALA A 96 6.61 21.08 5.33
C ALA A 96 7.86 21.25 4.46
N ALA A 97 8.81 20.33 4.55
CA ALA A 97 10.01 20.30 3.73
C ALA A 97 9.84 19.48 2.43
N THR A 98 8.66 18.92 2.17
CA THR A 98 8.39 18.07 1.00
C THR A 98 7.40 18.72 0.05
N ASP A 99 7.80 18.84 -1.21
CA ASP A 99 6.97 19.28 -2.33
C ASP A 99 6.57 18.10 -3.26
N TRP A 100 6.70 16.88 -2.76
CA TRP A 100 6.49 15.63 -3.47
C TRP A 100 5.67 14.63 -2.63
N ILE A 101 5.09 13.65 -3.30
CA ILE A 101 4.47 12.47 -2.68
C ILE A 101 5.18 11.20 -3.14
N GLU A 102 5.13 10.17 -2.30
CA GLU A 102 5.83 8.90 -2.51
C GLU A 102 4.84 7.79 -2.82
N PHE A 103 5.27 6.90 -3.72
CA PHE A 103 4.53 5.70 -4.10
C PHE A 103 5.44 4.48 -4.02
N TYR A 104 4.89 3.37 -3.56
CA TYR A 104 5.55 2.07 -3.51
C TYR A 104 4.95 1.15 -4.56
N VAL A 105 5.72 0.81 -5.59
CA VAL A 105 5.20 0.21 -6.83
C VAL A 105 5.90 -1.10 -7.14
N VAL A 106 5.10 -2.16 -7.33
CA VAL A 106 5.55 -3.45 -7.84
C VAL A 106 5.27 -3.58 -9.34
N LEU A 107 6.22 -4.15 -10.10
CA LEU A 107 6.01 -4.48 -11.49
C LEU A 107 5.09 -5.69 -11.63
N VAL A 108 3.94 -5.50 -12.23
CA VAL A 108 3.05 -6.58 -12.64
C VAL A 108 3.44 -6.99 -14.06
N ARG A 109 4.02 -8.18 -14.22
CA ARG A 109 4.44 -8.69 -15.56
C ARG A 109 3.31 -9.38 -16.28
N LYS A 110 2.41 -10.04 -15.55
CA LYS A 110 1.28 -10.81 -16.08
C LYS A 110 0.12 -10.79 -15.11
N THR A 111 -1.09 -10.77 -15.60
CA THR A 111 -2.30 -10.93 -14.80
C THR A 111 -2.93 -12.31 -15.04
N GLU A 112 -3.60 -12.84 -14.01
CA GLU A 112 -4.35 -14.10 -14.13
C GLU A 112 -5.68 -13.93 -14.87
N ARG A 113 -6.18 -12.69 -14.97
CA ARG A 113 -7.48 -12.34 -15.58
C ARG A 113 -7.45 -12.15 -17.10
N GLY A 114 -6.31 -12.40 -17.75
CA GLY A 114 -6.16 -12.30 -19.22
C GLY A 114 -5.88 -10.90 -19.76
N GLU A 115 -6.21 -9.83 -19.04
CA GLU A 115 -5.88 -8.46 -19.43
C GLU A 115 -4.44 -8.11 -19.08
N ALA A 116 -3.69 -7.57 -20.06
CA ALA A 116 -2.30 -7.17 -19.82
C ALA A 116 -2.20 -6.02 -18.80
N PRO A 117 -1.16 -6.01 -17.95
CA PRO A 117 -0.91 -4.88 -17.07
C PRO A 117 -0.51 -3.65 -17.89
N VAL A 118 -1.30 -2.58 -17.83
CA VAL A 118 -1.12 -1.41 -18.70
C VAL A 118 -0.16 -0.35 -18.14
N LEU A 119 -0.15 -0.11 -16.84
CA LEU A 119 0.57 1.03 -16.25
C LEU A 119 1.93 0.64 -15.66
N THR A 120 2.02 -0.40 -14.83
CA THR A 120 3.27 -0.73 -14.14
C THR A 120 4.43 -1.03 -15.09
N PRO A 121 4.25 -1.71 -16.25
CA PRO A 121 5.34 -1.88 -17.22
C PRO A 121 5.89 -0.54 -17.76
N ARG A 122 5.05 0.49 -17.85
CA ARG A 122 5.46 1.83 -18.29
C ARG A 122 6.13 2.61 -17.16
N LEU A 123 5.61 2.52 -15.94
CA LEU A 123 6.23 3.15 -14.75
C LEU A 123 7.67 2.68 -14.54
N PHE A 124 7.97 1.39 -14.78
CA PHE A 124 9.31 0.83 -14.62
C PHE A 124 10.31 1.27 -15.69
N MET A 125 9.86 1.92 -16.76
CA MET A 125 10.71 2.57 -17.77
C MET A 125 11.09 4.01 -17.38
N LEU A 126 10.45 4.59 -16.36
CA LEU A 126 10.74 5.94 -15.90
C LEU A 126 12.16 6.05 -15.31
N ARG A 127 12.68 7.28 -15.39
CA ARG A 127 13.90 7.76 -14.77
C ARG A 127 13.60 9.06 -14.04
N GLU A 128 14.50 9.50 -13.19
CA GLU A 128 14.43 10.84 -12.59
C GLU A 128 14.34 11.91 -13.69
N ALA A 129 13.65 12.98 -13.41
CA ALA A 129 13.24 14.04 -14.31
C ALA A 129 12.21 13.66 -15.40
N ASN A 130 11.84 12.39 -15.56
CA ASN A 130 10.75 12.06 -16.49
C ASN A 130 9.42 12.62 -16.00
N ARG A 131 8.56 12.94 -16.97
CA ARG A 131 7.24 13.49 -16.74
C ARG A 131 6.19 12.37 -16.73
N LEU A 132 5.12 12.57 -15.92
CA LEU A 132 3.97 11.68 -15.85
C LEU A 132 2.72 12.47 -15.45
N TYR A 133 1.57 11.82 -15.53
CA TYR A 133 0.31 12.34 -14.99
C TYR A 133 0.18 11.95 -13.52
N LEU A 134 -0.15 12.96 -12.70
CA LEU A 134 -0.57 12.79 -11.31
C LEU A 134 -1.98 13.37 -11.15
N GLY A 135 -2.90 12.61 -10.54
CA GLY A 135 -4.24 13.09 -10.25
C GLY A 135 -4.22 14.24 -9.25
N GLU A 136 -4.91 15.33 -9.57
CA GLU A 136 -4.99 16.53 -8.72
C GLU A 136 -5.82 16.29 -7.45
N LYS A 137 -6.70 15.27 -7.47
CA LYS A 137 -7.51 14.88 -6.31
C LYS A 137 -6.84 13.76 -5.55
N ILE A 138 -6.70 13.96 -4.24
CA ILE A 138 -6.31 12.91 -3.28
C ILE A 138 -7.56 12.54 -2.49
N THR A 139 -7.92 11.25 -2.50
CA THR A 139 -9.15 10.75 -1.90
C THR A 139 -8.91 9.42 -1.19
N GLY A 140 -9.90 8.91 -0.49
CA GLY A 140 -9.88 7.64 0.21
C GLY A 140 -10.43 7.75 1.63
N ALA A 141 -11.06 6.69 2.10
CA ALA A 141 -11.65 6.61 3.45
C ALA A 141 -10.83 5.71 4.41
N PHE A 142 -9.72 5.17 3.93
CA PHE A 142 -8.80 4.32 4.68
C PHE A 142 -7.84 5.22 5.47
N THR A 143 -8.32 5.77 6.61
CA THR A 143 -7.59 6.79 7.39
C THR A 143 -7.58 6.48 8.88
N LEU A 144 -6.71 7.15 9.64
CA LEU A 144 -6.59 7.02 11.09
C LEU A 144 -7.66 7.78 11.89
N ASP A 145 -8.70 8.31 11.24
CA ASP A 145 -9.73 9.14 11.91
C ASP A 145 -10.39 8.47 13.13
N PRO A 146 -10.65 7.15 13.15
CA PRO A 146 -11.25 6.49 14.32
C PRO A 146 -10.26 6.22 15.47
N VAL A 147 -8.95 6.33 15.25
CA VAL A 147 -7.91 5.96 16.22
C VAL A 147 -7.73 7.02 17.29
N LYS A 148 -7.88 6.64 18.57
CA LYS A 148 -7.65 7.50 19.73
C LYS A 148 -6.18 7.43 20.19
N PRO A 149 -5.68 8.41 20.95
CA PRO A 149 -4.25 8.53 21.32
C PRO A 149 -3.61 7.32 22.01
N ASN A 150 -4.39 6.50 22.72
CA ASN A 150 -3.90 5.34 23.47
C ASN A 150 -4.40 3.98 22.94
N ASP A 151 -5.06 3.96 21.80
CA ASP A 151 -5.52 2.72 21.18
C ASP A 151 -4.34 1.93 20.64
N ALA A 152 -4.45 0.61 20.61
CA ALA A 152 -3.51 -0.21 19.89
C ALA A 152 -3.78 -0.09 18.38
N VAL A 153 -2.71 0.01 17.59
CA VAL A 153 -2.82 0.05 16.13
C VAL A 153 -2.04 -1.12 15.54
N VAL A 154 -2.72 -1.93 14.73
CA VAL A 154 -2.13 -3.08 14.07
C VAL A 154 -2.25 -2.91 12.56
N PHE A 155 -1.12 -2.86 11.87
CA PHE A 155 -1.00 -2.80 10.42
C PHE A 155 -0.65 -4.18 9.87
N LEU A 156 -1.49 -4.76 9.04
CA LEU A 156 -1.27 -6.07 8.41
C LEU A 156 -1.31 -5.91 6.89
N SER A 157 -0.20 -6.20 6.24
CA SER A 157 -0.05 -5.96 4.80
C SER A 157 0.55 -7.13 4.05
N THR A 158 0.34 -7.13 2.73
CA THR A 158 1.09 -7.96 1.80
C THR A 158 1.71 -7.11 0.70
N GLY A 159 3.01 -7.30 0.46
CA GLY A 159 3.74 -6.57 -0.57
C GLY A 159 3.59 -5.06 -0.44
N THR A 160 3.23 -4.38 -1.54
CA THR A 160 3.07 -2.93 -1.57
C THR A 160 1.87 -2.39 -0.80
N GLY A 161 1.04 -3.26 -0.21
CA GLY A 161 0.04 -2.84 0.79
C GLY A 161 0.66 -2.21 2.05
N GLU A 162 1.98 -2.32 2.24
CA GLU A 162 2.72 -1.59 3.26
C GLU A 162 2.72 -0.06 3.04
N ALA A 163 2.50 0.41 1.80
CA ALA A 163 2.57 1.83 1.43
C ALA A 163 1.71 2.76 2.31
N PRO A 164 0.38 2.59 2.40
CA PRO A 164 -0.46 3.45 3.24
C PRO A 164 -0.13 3.31 4.73
N HIS A 165 0.30 2.12 5.17
CA HIS A 165 0.66 1.86 6.55
C HIS A 165 1.90 2.64 6.98
N ASN A 166 2.90 2.79 6.11
CA ASN A 166 4.09 3.60 6.39
C ASN A 166 3.73 5.07 6.60
N TYR A 167 2.82 5.60 5.80
CA TYR A 167 2.37 6.98 5.97
C TYR A 167 1.53 7.15 7.25
N MET A 168 0.66 6.18 7.57
CA MET A 168 -0.08 6.15 8.83
C MET A 168 0.86 6.02 10.05
N LEU A 169 1.86 5.16 9.98
CA LEU A 169 2.88 4.99 11.02
C LEU A 169 3.63 6.31 11.28
N TRP A 170 4.09 6.96 10.21
CA TRP A 170 4.75 8.26 10.30
C TRP A 170 3.87 9.29 11.04
N ASP A 171 2.58 9.39 10.71
CA ASP A 171 1.66 10.31 11.36
C ASP A 171 1.45 9.97 12.85
N LEU A 172 1.30 8.69 13.18
CA LEU A 172 1.19 8.23 14.58
C LEU A 172 2.43 8.63 15.39
N LEU A 173 3.62 8.36 14.86
CA LEU A 173 4.88 8.70 15.55
C LEU A 173 5.05 10.21 15.69
N ARG A 174 4.77 10.97 14.62
CA ARG A 174 4.90 12.43 14.61
C ARG A 174 3.98 13.12 15.60
N ARG A 175 2.75 12.66 15.76
CA ARG A 175 1.79 13.21 16.74
C ARG A 175 1.94 12.67 18.17
N GLY A 176 2.96 11.84 18.42
CA GLY A 176 3.23 11.30 19.76
C GLY A 176 2.18 10.29 20.22
N HIS A 177 1.69 9.43 19.31
CA HIS A 177 0.76 8.36 19.68
C HIS A 177 1.35 7.47 20.78
N ALA A 178 0.63 7.28 21.89
CA ALA A 178 1.15 6.58 23.06
C ALA A 178 0.75 5.09 23.15
N GLY A 179 -0.23 4.67 22.34
CA GLY A 179 -0.64 3.27 22.28
C GLY A 179 0.39 2.39 21.56
N PRO A 180 0.40 1.06 21.78
CA PRO A 180 1.29 0.17 21.08
C PRO A 180 0.93 0.08 19.60
N ILE A 181 1.97 0.00 18.76
CA ILE A 181 1.84 -0.11 17.30
C ILE A 181 2.57 -1.36 16.85
N LEU A 182 1.91 -2.18 16.04
CA LEU A 182 2.51 -3.35 15.39
C LEU A 182 2.29 -3.27 13.88
N SER A 183 3.36 -3.37 13.10
CA SER A 183 3.29 -3.56 11.65
C SER A 183 3.76 -4.96 11.27
N ALA A 184 2.99 -5.69 10.47
CA ALA A 184 3.41 -6.96 9.89
C ALA A 184 3.21 -6.92 8.36
N CYS A 185 4.28 -7.21 7.63
CA CYS A 185 4.27 -7.25 6.17
C CYS A 185 4.68 -8.63 5.68
N CYS A 186 3.83 -9.29 4.88
CA CYS A 186 4.10 -10.58 4.28
C CYS A 186 4.44 -10.43 2.79
N VAL A 187 5.61 -10.91 2.42
CA VAL A 187 6.16 -10.82 1.06
C VAL A 187 6.64 -12.19 0.55
N ARG A 188 7.08 -12.25 -0.70
CA ARG A 188 7.66 -13.48 -1.28
C ARG A 188 9.08 -13.71 -0.75
N TYR A 189 9.93 -12.70 -0.82
CA TYR A 189 11.35 -12.76 -0.47
C TYR A 189 11.75 -11.59 0.42
N GLY A 190 12.77 -11.73 1.24
CA GLY A 190 13.27 -10.68 2.12
C GLY A 190 13.68 -9.39 1.39
N LYS A 191 14.15 -9.50 0.14
CA LYS A 191 14.45 -8.36 -0.73
C LYS A 191 13.22 -7.52 -1.12
N ASP A 192 12.01 -8.06 -0.95
CA ASP A 192 10.75 -7.36 -1.24
C ASP A 192 10.31 -6.44 -0.08
N LEU A 193 11.01 -6.47 1.08
CA LEU A 193 10.79 -5.60 2.23
C LEU A 193 11.61 -4.31 2.08
N ALA A 194 11.15 -3.38 1.23
CA ALA A 194 11.92 -2.18 0.88
C ALA A 194 12.20 -1.23 2.07
N TYR A 195 11.32 -1.22 3.05
CA TYR A 195 11.41 -0.34 4.22
C TYR A 195 11.95 -1.04 5.48
N ARG A 196 12.43 -2.28 5.36
CA ARG A 196 12.90 -3.07 6.50
C ARG A 196 13.90 -2.34 7.39
N ALA A 197 14.93 -1.73 6.81
CA ALA A 197 15.94 -0.99 7.58
C ALA A 197 15.35 0.21 8.33
N VAL A 198 14.37 0.89 7.75
CA VAL A 198 13.63 1.98 8.39
C VAL A 198 12.85 1.46 9.60
N HIS A 199 12.12 0.36 9.44
CA HIS A 199 11.36 -0.24 10.54
C HIS A 199 12.26 -0.75 11.68
N GLU A 200 13.42 -1.34 11.36
CA GLU A 200 14.42 -1.75 12.35
C GLU A 200 14.97 -0.56 13.13
N GLU A 201 15.18 0.59 12.48
CA GLU A 201 15.57 1.84 13.14
C GLU A 201 14.45 2.38 14.03
N LEU A 202 13.21 2.38 13.55
CA LEU A 202 12.05 2.84 14.31
C LEU A 202 11.81 2.00 15.57
N MET A 203 11.97 0.66 15.50
CA MET A 203 11.88 -0.20 16.70
C MET A 203 12.92 0.15 17.75
N ARG A 204 14.13 0.59 17.38
CA ARG A 204 15.15 1.03 18.33
C ARG A 204 14.79 2.35 18.99
N ARG A 205 14.10 3.27 18.31
CA ARG A 205 13.74 4.61 18.81
C ARG A 205 12.43 4.64 19.56
N TYR A 206 11.48 3.81 19.17
CA TYR A 206 10.10 3.81 19.68
C TYR A 206 9.77 2.47 20.34
N PRO A 207 9.97 2.29 21.65
CA PRO A 207 9.76 1.00 22.34
C PRO A 207 8.35 0.44 22.21
N HIS A 208 7.35 1.30 21.95
CA HIS A 208 5.95 0.90 21.74
C HIS A 208 5.64 0.53 20.27
N TYR A 209 6.64 0.55 19.37
CA TYR A 209 6.53 0.12 17.98
C TYR A 209 7.22 -1.23 17.75
N GLN A 210 6.55 -2.14 17.07
CA GLN A 210 7.09 -3.42 16.65
C GLN A 210 6.87 -3.65 15.15
N TYR A 211 7.84 -4.30 14.50
CA TYR A 211 7.74 -4.69 13.10
C TYR A 211 8.01 -6.18 12.90
N GLN A 212 7.23 -6.82 12.04
CA GLN A 212 7.41 -8.21 11.63
C GLN A 212 7.38 -8.36 10.10
N GLY A 213 8.53 -8.56 9.49
CA GLY A 213 8.62 -9.04 8.11
C GLY A 213 8.42 -10.56 8.04
N LEU A 214 7.52 -11.02 7.17
CA LEU A 214 7.28 -12.43 6.87
C LEU A 214 7.65 -12.72 5.42
N THR A 215 8.30 -13.86 5.17
CA THR A 215 8.65 -14.29 3.81
C THR A 215 8.06 -15.68 3.52
N THR A 216 7.57 -15.88 2.30
CA THR A 216 6.86 -17.12 1.95
C THR A 216 7.59 -17.99 0.92
N ARG A 217 8.66 -17.47 0.26
CA ARG A 217 9.38 -18.18 -0.81
C ARG A 217 10.89 -18.25 -0.58
N GLU A 218 11.37 -17.86 0.60
CA GLU A 218 12.78 -18.12 0.96
C GLU A 218 13.04 -19.62 1.10
N ALA A 219 14.22 -20.07 0.70
CA ALA A 219 14.60 -21.47 0.82
C ALA A 219 14.58 -21.95 2.28
N SER A 220 14.91 -21.07 3.24
CA SER A 220 14.83 -21.33 4.69
C SER A 220 13.40 -21.60 5.17
N ASN A 221 12.39 -21.18 4.43
CA ASN A 221 10.97 -21.35 4.78
C ASN A 221 10.32 -22.52 4.03
N ALA A 222 11.10 -23.35 3.32
CA ALA A 222 10.59 -24.53 2.64
C ALA A 222 9.90 -25.48 3.65
N GLY A 223 8.59 -25.69 3.49
CA GLY A 223 7.80 -26.54 4.40
C GLY A 223 7.26 -25.83 5.65
N ASN A 224 7.67 -24.59 5.96
CA ASN A 224 7.20 -23.85 7.13
C ASN A 224 6.87 -22.38 6.76
N LYS A 225 5.91 -22.21 5.88
CA LYS A 225 5.43 -20.88 5.47
C LYS A 225 4.52 -20.29 6.55
N ILE A 226 4.81 -19.07 6.96
CA ILE A 226 3.99 -18.30 7.90
C ILE A 226 3.34 -17.15 7.14
N TYR A 227 2.03 -17.06 7.23
CA TYR A 227 1.22 -15.99 6.66
C TYR A 227 0.69 -15.06 7.76
N ILE A 228 0.10 -13.95 7.38
CA ILE A 228 -0.52 -13.01 8.33
C ILE A 228 -1.59 -13.70 9.19
N GLN A 229 -2.39 -14.58 8.59
CA GLN A 229 -3.43 -15.34 9.30
C GLN A 229 -2.84 -16.23 10.42
N ASP A 230 -1.66 -16.77 10.20
CA ASP A 230 -0.98 -17.63 11.19
C ASP A 230 -0.55 -16.85 12.42
N LEU A 231 -0.16 -15.57 12.27
CA LEU A 231 0.15 -14.69 13.41
C LEU A 231 -1.07 -14.50 14.32
N ILE A 232 -2.28 -14.44 13.71
CA ILE A 232 -3.53 -14.28 14.46
C ILE A 232 -3.90 -15.57 15.17
N THR A 233 -3.86 -16.69 14.44
CA THR A 233 -4.32 -18.00 14.97
C THR A 233 -3.39 -18.57 16.04
N SER A 234 -2.10 -18.27 15.96
CA SER A 234 -1.08 -18.71 16.93
C SER A 234 -0.92 -17.81 18.15
N GLY A 235 -1.60 -16.65 18.21
CA GLY A 235 -1.42 -15.66 19.28
C GLY A 235 -0.12 -14.84 19.19
N GLN A 236 0.60 -14.95 18.09
CA GLN A 236 1.86 -14.21 17.88
C GLN A 236 1.62 -12.69 17.76
N LEU A 237 0.44 -12.25 17.30
CA LEU A 237 0.12 -10.82 17.27
C LEU A 237 0.09 -10.22 18.67
N GLU A 238 -0.60 -10.86 19.60
CA GLU A 238 -0.71 -10.43 20.99
C GLU A 238 0.64 -10.43 21.69
N LEU A 239 1.44 -11.48 21.46
CA LEU A 239 2.79 -11.57 22.01
C LEU A 239 3.66 -10.40 21.55
N LYS A 240 3.62 -10.05 20.27
CA LYS A 240 4.39 -8.93 19.70
C LYS A 240 3.85 -7.57 20.10
N LEU A 241 2.53 -7.43 20.21
CA LEU A 241 1.87 -6.21 20.65
C LEU A 241 2.11 -5.97 22.16
N GLY A 242 2.51 -7.01 22.92
CA GLY A 242 2.72 -6.97 24.35
C GLY A 242 1.43 -6.91 25.18
N ARG A 243 0.27 -7.18 24.57
CA ARG A 243 -1.05 -7.15 25.21
C ARG A 243 -2.08 -7.92 24.39
N PRO A 244 -3.20 -8.36 25.01
CA PRO A 244 -4.32 -8.95 24.27
C PRO A 244 -4.92 -7.97 23.24
N LEU A 245 -5.43 -8.53 22.15
CA LEU A 245 -6.24 -7.78 21.17
C LEU A 245 -7.62 -7.51 21.79
N ASP A 246 -7.83 -6.28 22.25
CA ASP A 246 -9.11 -5.79 22.78
C ASP A 246 -9.86 -5.03 21.69
N PRO A 247 -11.02 -5.54 21.19
CA PRO A 247 -11.80 -4.86 20.16
C PRO A 247 -12.24 -3.45 20.54
N ALA A 248 -12.38 -3.13 21.82
CA ALA A 248 -12.79 -1.78 22.25
C ALA A 248 -11.66 -0.73 22.13
N ARG A 249 -10.40 -1.18 22.04
CA ARG A 249 -9.21 -0.33 22.09
C ARG A 249 -8.13 -0.71 21.08
N THR A 250 -8.47 -1.46 20.04
CA THR A 250 -7.53 -1.87 18.99
C THR A 250 -8.13 -1.60 17.63
N HIS A 251 -7.39 -0.93 16.76
CA HIS A 251 -7.72 -0.77 15.36
C HIS A 251 -6.78 -1.60 14.50
N VAL A 252 -7.33 -2.37 13.57
CA VAL A 252 -6.57 -3.20 12.64
C VAL A 252 -6.76 -2.68 11.22
N PHE A 253 -5.66 -2.33 10.57
CA PHE A 253 -5.62 -1.85 9.20
C PHE A 253 -5.05 -2.93 8.29
N LEU A 254 -5.81 -3.34 7.27
CA LEU A 254 -5.49 -4.40 6.33
C LEU A 254 -5.28 -3.81 4.94
N CYS A 255 -4.14 -4.08 4.31
CA CYS A 255 -3.93 -3.63 2.94
C CYS A 255 -3.13 -4.65 2.11
N GLY A 256 -3.57 -4.88 0.87
CA GLY A 256 -2.89 -5.74 -0.09
C GLY A 256 -3.77 -6.84 -0.68
N ASN A 257 -3.31 -8.09 -0.62
CA ASN A 257 -3.94 -9.22 -1.29
C ASN A 257 -5.34 -9.53 -0.74
N PRO A 258 -6.39 -9.56 -1.59
CA PRO A 258 -7.75 -9.90 -1.19
C PRO A 258 -7.88 -11.22 -0.43
N LYS A 259 -7.09 -12.24 -0.78
CA LYS A 259 -7.09 -13.53 -0.06
C LYS A 259 -6.57 -13.42 1.38
N MET A 260 -5.65 -12.49 1.65
CA MET A 260 -5.21 -12.21 3.02
C MET A 260 -6.29 -11.46 3.79
N ILE A 261 -6.90 -10.45 3.20
CA ILE A 261 -7.92 -9.60 3.80
C ILE A 261 -9.20 -10.40 4.06
N GLY A 262 -9.74 -11.06 3.04
CA GLY A 262 -10.90 -11.92 3.12
C GLY A 262 -12.21 -11.17 3.33
N VAL A 263 -12.45 -10.13 2.52
CA VAL A 263 -13.72 -9.40 2.55
C VAL A 263 -14.88 -10.37 2.23
N PRO A 264 -15.89 -10.49 3.11
CA PRO A 264 -17.02 -11.37 2.85
C PRO A 264 -17.93 -10.82 1.76
N GLU A 265 -18.40 -11.71 0.89
CA GLU A 265 -19.44 -11.39 -0.07
C GLU A 265 -20.82 -11.47 0.58
N LYS A 266 -21.76 -10.66 0.10
CA LYS A 266 -23.15 -10.73 0.53
C LYS A 266 -23.90 -11.71 -0.38
N ASN A 267 -24.42 -12.78 0.19
CA ASN A 267 -25.34 -13.67 -0.52
C ASN A 267 -26.57 -12.88 -0.94
N ARG A 268 -26.90 -12.89 -2.23
CA ARG A 268 -28.00 -12.07 -2.80
C ARG A 268 -29.38 -12.52 -2.38
N GLU A 269 -29.55 -13.80 -2.08
CA GLU A 269 -30.86 -14.38 -1.71
C GLU A 269 -31.12 -14.26 -0.22
N THR A 270 -30.13 -14.59 0.60
CA THR A 270 -30.30 -14.66 2.07
C THR A 270 -29.86 -13.38 2.78
N GLY A 271 -29.09 -12.52 2.11
CA GLY A 271 -28.43 -11.36 2.72
C GLY A 271 -27.27 -11.71 3.66
N ALA A 272 -26.97 -12.99 3.84
CA ALA A 272 -25.93 -13.46 4.74
C ALA A 272 -24.53 -13.10 4.21
N ARG A 273 -23.58 -12.88 5.13
CA ARG A 273 -22.16 -12.69 4.81
C ARG A 273 -21.48 -14.04 4.59
N VAL A 274 -20.88 -14.23 3.44
CA VAL A 274 -20.15 -15.45 3.05
C VAL A 274 -18.66 -15.12 2.99
N TYR A 275 -17.89 -15.77 3.85
CA TYR A 275 -16.43 -15.58 3.89
C TYR A 275 -15.74 -16.47 2.87
N PRO A 276 -14.64 -16.01 2.25
CA PRO A 276 -13.85 -16.83 1.35
C PRO A 276 -13.18 -17.98 2.11
N GLN A 277 -12.85 -19.03 1.38
CA GLN A 277 -12.09 -20.16 1.90
C GLN A 277 -10.74 -20.27 1.18
N PRO A 278 -9.62 -20.44 1.90
CA PRO A 278 -9.47 -20.43 3.37
C PRO A 278 -9.80 -19.07 4.00
N PRO A 279 -10.04 -19.03 5.33
CA PRO A 279 -10.42 -17.81 6.04
C PRO A 279 -9.39 -16.67 5.86
N GLY A 280 -9.87 -15.47 5.56
CA GLY A 280 -9.06 -14.24 5.60
C GLY A 280 -9.00 -13.63 7.00
N VAL A 281 -8.22 -12.55 7.14
CA VAL A 281 -8.02 -11.85 8.42
C VAL A 281 -9.31 -11.30 8.99
N ILE A 282 -10.22 -10.78 8.15
CA ILE A 282 -11.51 -10.24 8.62
C ILE A 282 -12.29 -11.31 9.38
N GLU A 283 -12.49 -12.52 8.82
CA GLU A 283 -13.21 -13.58 9.49
C GLU A 283 -12.58 -13.97 10.83
N LEU A 284 -11.23 -14.09 10.85
CA LEU A 284 -10.51 -14.48 12.07
C LEU A 284 -10.65 -13.45 13.19
N LEU A 285 -10.66 -12.16 12.85
CA LEU A 285 -10.82 -11.09 13.83
C LEU A 285 -12.30 -10.90 14.24
N GLU A 286 -13.26 -11.06 13.33
CA GLU A 286 -14.68 -10.96 13.67
C GLU A 286 -15.11 -12.08 14.63
N LYS A 287 -14.54 -13.29 14.53
CA LYS A 287 -14.71 -14.37 15.53
C LYS A 287 -14.18 -14.00 16.92
N ARG A 288 -13.35 -12.95 17.02
CA ARG A 288 -12.81 -12.39 18.27
C ARG A 288 -13.51 -11.10 18.73
N GLY A 289 -14.65 -10.77 18.11
CA GLY A 289 -15.47 -9.60 18.47
C GLY A 289 -15.12 -8.29 17.79
N PHE A 290 -14.16 -8.30 16.84
CA PHE A 290 -13.90 -7.15 15.99
C PHE A 290 -15.02 -6.94 14.96
N GLN A 291 -15.07 -5.75 14.36
CA GLN A 291 -16.07 -5.42 13.35
C GLN A 291 -15.42 -4.68 12.18
N ALA A 292 -15.63 -5.19 10.96
CA ALA A 292 -15.14 -4.53 9.77
C ALA A 292 -15.97 -3.29 9.40
N ASP A 293 -15.33 -2.32 8.75
CA ASP A 293 -16.01 -1.17 8.14
C ASP A 293 -17.10 -1.65 7.17
N GLN A 294 -18.25 -0.98 7.17
CA GLN A 294 -19.35 -1.25 6.26
C GLN A 294 -19.75 0.04 5.53
N ALA A 295 -19.17 0.27 4.36
CA ALA A 295 -19.35 1.50 3.59
C ALA A 295 -20.82 1.75 3.18
N ASN A 296 -21.57 0.69 2.89
CA ASN A 296 -22.98 0.75 2.47
C ASN A 296 -23.93 1.34 3.53
N ILE A 297 -23.60 1.23 4.81
CA ILE A 297 -24.35 1.82 5.92
C ILE A 297 -23.57 2.89 6.68
N LYS A 298 -22.43 3.33 6.15
CA LYS A 298 -21.52 4.30 6.77
C LYS A 298 -21.07 3.92 8.18
N PHE A 299 -21.02 2.62 8.49
CA PHE A 299 -20.55 2.13 9.77
C PHE A 299 -19.03 2.06 9.77
N LYS A 300 -18.40 2.64 10.79
CA LYS A 300 -16.98 2.56 11.06
C LYS A 300 -16.74 1.58 12.20
N GLY A 301 -16.12 0.45 11.86
CA GLY A 301 -15.69 -0.56 12.81
C GLY A 301 -14.28 -0.30 13.35
N ASN A 302 -13.63 -1.37 13.72
CA ASN A 302 -12.24 -1.39 14.16
C ASN A 302 -11.33 -2.28 13.29
N ILE A 303 -11.88 -2.85 12.21
CA ILE A 303 -11.14 -3.43 11.10
C ILE A 303 -11.36 -2.54 9.86
N HIS A 304 -10.30 -1.98 9.34
CA HIS A 304 -10.26 -1.12 8.17
C HIS A 304 -9.50 -1.85 7.07
N CYS A 305 -9.97 -1.82 5.82
CA CYS A 305 -9.29 -2.53 4.75
C CYS A 305 -9.29 -1.78 3.41
N GLU A 306 -8.22 -2.02 2.63
CA GLU A 306 -8.09 -1.59 1.24
C GLU A 306 -7.45 -2.74 0.44
N GLU A 307 -8.14 -3.22 -0.60
CA GLU A 307 -7.68 -4.33 -1.43
C GLU A 307 -6.89 -3.83 -2.63
N TYR A 308 -5.74 -4.46 -2.91
CA TYR A 308 -4.95 -4.25 -4.12
C TYR A 308 -5.15 -5.40 -5.10
N TRP A 309 -5.45 -5.05 -6.35
CA TRP A 309 -5.74 -5.99 -7.45
C TRP A 309 -4.60 -6.07 -8.47
#